data_ff516122c3f6809b5720825ee218fa08
#
_entry.id   ff516122c3f6809b5720825ee218fa08
#
_cell.length_a   1.000
_cell.length_b   1.000
_cell.length_c   1.000
_cell.angle_alpha   90.00
_cell.angle_beta   90.00
_cell.angle_gamma   90.00
#
_symmetry.space_group_name_H-M   'P 1'
#
loop_
_entity.id
_entity.type
_entity.pdbx_description
1 polymer ?
#
loop_
_entity_poly.entity_id
_entity_poly.type
_entity_poly.pdbx_seq_one_letter_code
_entity_poly.pdbx_strand_id
1 'polypeptide(L)'
;MITPNFAEYLSVFADVVRSGSFSAAARKRAQTPSAVVRQIDALEHELGVALFIRSTRSLTLTDSGQKLYQRALRLLDELADVHAEVSAFDISVSGTLRIACLPSFGKRYVLPVIAALEAEHPALRVELDLTERLYNPVTERLDVMIRMGDLPDSTLIATTLAPLTRLLVASPAYLARAGQPVSTRELVTHRLLDKLHGSDLLGWKEIPDFSYSDAQRSGVFFRCDDFEALRSAALAGMGIAFLPTWIVGQDVKAGTLTRLSLDAEPWNATPSRIHLLRALPQPGAKVRAFNAALCQAIGTPPVWEP
;
A
#
# COMPACT_ATOMS: atom_id res chain seq x y z
N MET A 1 14.53 32.96 11.99
CA MET A 1 14.14 33.24 10.57
C MET A 1 14.92 32.25 9.72
N ILE A 2 14.29 31.49 8.84
CA ILE A 2 14.98 30.48 8.01
C ILE A 2 15.78 31.22 6.92
N THR A 3 17.06 30.87 6.75
CA THR A 3 17.92 31.51 5.74
C THR A 3 17.55 31.05 4.33
N PRO A 4 17.83 31.86 3.27
CA PRO A 4 17.57 31.48 1.88
C PRO A 4 18.23 30.16 1.44
N ASN A 5 19.34 29.78 2.06
CA ASN A 5 20.11 28.59 1.70
C ASN A 5 19.78 27.35 2.56
N PHE A 6 18.80 27.44 3.44
CA PHE A 6 18.46 26.35 4.38
C PHE A 6 18.16 25.03 3.66
N ALA A 7 17.40 25.07 2.56
CA ALA A 7 17.08 23.88 1.77
C ALA A 7 18.32 23.24 1.13
N GLU A 8 19.26 24.05 0.67
CA GLU A 8 20.56 23.59 0.14
C GLU A 8 21.36 22.91 1.25
N TYR A 9 21.46 23.53 2.41
CA TYR A 9 22.19 22.97 3.55
C TYR A 9 21.57 21.68 4.05
N LEU A 10 20.24 21.55 4.07
CA LEU A 10 19.55 20.28 4.35
C LEU A 10 19.89 19.18 3.33
N SER A 11 19.98 19.55 2.05
CA SER A 11 20.37 18.61 0.99
C SER A 11 21.81 18.13 1.16
N VAL A 12 22.74 19.06 1.47
CA VAL A 12 24.13 18.71 1.77
C VAL A 12 24.22 17.80 3.00
N PHE A 13 23.49 18.13 4.06
CA PHE A 13 23.42 17.32 5.28
C PHE A 13 22.96 15.89 4.99
N ALA A 14 21.87 15.72 4.23
CA ALA A 14 21.36 14.42 3.84
C ALA A 14 22.39 13.61 3.03
N ASP A 15 23.12 14.26 2.12
CA ASP A 15 24.17 13.59 1.35
C ASP A 15 25.37 13.18 2.21
N VAL A 16 25.78 13.98 3.18
CA VAL A 16 26.84 13.64 4.13
C VAL A 16 26.47 12.41 4.95
N VAL A 17 25.24 12.36 5.45
CA VAL A 17 24.73 11.20 6.20
C VAL A 17 24.73 9.93 5.35
N ARG A 18 24.21 9.99 4.11
CA ARG A 18 24.15 8.87 3.18
C ARG A 18 25.54 8.37 2.76
N SER A 19 26.48 9.32 2.60
CA SER A 19 27.84 9.00 2.12
C SER A 19 28.78 8.58 3.25
N GLY A 20 28.39 8.76 4.52
CA GLY A 20 29.19 8.43 5.68
C GLY A 20 30.45 9.28 5.89
N SER A 21 30.74 10.26 5.01
CA SER A 21 31.85 11.16 5.13
C SER A 21 31.69 12.45 4.32
N PHE A 22 32.26 13.54 4.83
CA PHE A 22 32.29 14.85 4.13
C PHE A 22 32.95 14.76 2.75
N SER A 23 34.07 14.02 2.64
CA SER A 23 34.79 13.87 1.39
C SER A 23 34.03 13.08 0.34
N ALA A 24 33.27 12.05 0.74
CA ALA A 24 32.45 11.29 -0.18
C ALA A 24 31.24 12.11 -0.67
N ALA A 25 30.59 12.86 0.23
CA ALA A 25 29.53 13.78 -0.14
C ALA A 25 30.03 14.88 -1.08
N ALA A 26 31.20 15.44 -0.82
CA ALA A 26 31.82 16.46 -1.66
C ALA A 26 32.06 15.94 -3.10
N ARG A 27 32.60 14.74 -3.26
CA ARG A 27 32.79 14.12 -4.58
C ARG A 27 31.46 13.93 -5.31
N LYS A 28 30.44 13.43 -4.60
CA LYS A 28 29.08 13.26 -5.19
C LYS A 28 28.48 14.57 -5.71
N ARG A 29 28.77 15.67 -5.01
CA ARG A 29 28.23 17.00 -5.33
C ARG A 29 29.12 17.86 -6.22
N ALA A 30 30.23 17.35 -6.68
CA ALA A 30 31.26 18.08 -7.42
C ALA A 30 31.72 19.37 -6.67
N GLN A 31 31.86 19.27 -5.34
CA GLN A 31 32.29 20.34 -4.44
C GLN A 31 33.59 19.98 -3.72
N THR A 32 34.22 20.98 -3.08
CA THR A 32 35.37 20.69 -2.21
C THR A 32 34.91 20.23 -0.82
N PRO A 33 35.67 19.36 -0.13
CA PRO A 33 35.33 18.96 1.23
C PRO A 33 35.16 20.13 2.19
N SER A 34 35.99 21.19 2.05
CA SER A 34 35.86 22.39 2.87
C SER A 34 34.59 23.21 2.60
N ALA A 35 34.05 23.16 1.39
CA ALA A 35 32.75 23.78 1.08
C ALA A 35 31.61 23.05 1.79
N VAL A 36 31.62 21.72 1.71
CA VAL A 36 30.61 20.88 2.38
C VAL A 36 30.67 21.06 3.90
N VAL A 37 31.88 21.11 4.50
CA VAL A 37 32.03 21.36 5.94
C VAL A 37 31.42 22.71 6.32
N ARG A 38 31.74 23.79 5.57
CA ARG A 38 31.20 25.13 5.84
C ARG A 38 29.67 25.17 5.76
N GLN A 39 29.05 24.44 4.82
CA GLN A 39 27.61 24.36 4.69
C GLN A 39 26.98 23.64 5.87
N ILE A 40 27.61 22.60 6.39
CA ILE A 40 27.15 21.89 7.61
C ILE A 40 27.35 22.79 8.85
N ASP A 41 28.48 23.47 8.98
CA ASP A 41 28.72 24.39 10.09
C ASP A 41 27.70 25.53 10.11
N ALA A 42 27.32 26.05 8.91
CA ALA A 42 26.28 27.06 8.77
C ALA A 42 24.89 26.51 9.21
N LEU A 43 24.57 25.27 8.84
CA LEU A 43 23.33 24.63 9.26
C LEU A 43 23.27 24.40 10.78
N GLU A 44 24.37 23.90 11.36
CA GLU A 44 24.50 23.70 12.82
C GLU A 44 24.38 25.04 13.57
N HIS A 45 25.00 26.08 13.04
CA HIS A 45 24.92 27.43 13.60
C HIS A 45 23.48 27.99 13.54
N GLU A 46 22.80 27.84 12.41
CA GLU A 46 21.41 28.31 12.25
C GLU A 46 20.44 27.58 13.19
N LEU A 47 20.65 26.29 13.39
CA LEU A 47 19.82 25.47 14.28
C LEU A 47 20.22 25.57 15.77
N GLY A 48 21.40 26.12 16.06
CA GLY A 48 21.94 26.24 17.42
C GLY A 48 22.31 24.90 18.06
N VAL A 49 22.45 23.83 17.28
CA VAL A 49 22.75 22.48 17.77
C VAL A 49 23.73 21.77 16.84
N ALA A 50 24.62 20.94 17.42
CA ALA A 50 25.48 20.07 16.64
C ALA A 50 24.67 18.90 16.07
N LEU A 51 24.89 18.58 14.79
CA LEU A 51 24.23 17.48 14.10
C LEU A 51 25.12 16.25 13.98
N PHE A 52 26.46 16.46 14.03
CA PHE A 52 27.46 15.42 13.96
C PHE A 52 28.38 15.40 15.17
N ILE A 53 28.74 14.20 15.59
CA ILE A 53 29.88 13.93 16.47
C ILE A 53 31.07 13.66 15.55
N ARG A 54 32.05 14.58 15.55
CA ARG A 54 33.20 14.50 14.67
C ARG A 54 34.37 13.90 15.46
N SER A 55 34.85 12.72 15.07
CA SER A 55 36.09 12.15 15.55
C SER A 55 37.05 11.92 14.37
N THR A 56 38.32 11.74 14.65
CA THR A 56 39.33 11.44 13.62
C THR A 56 39.10 10.09 12.91
N ARG A 57 38.25 9.25 13.47
CA ARG A 57 37.99 7.88 12.98
C ARG A 57 36.56 7.63 12.50
N SER A 58 35.60 8.47 12.88
CA SER A 58 34.18 8.26 12.54
C SER A 58 33.39 9.56 12.52
N LEU A 59 32.39 9.61 11.66
CA LEU A 59 31.35 10.63 11.57
C LEU A 59 30.04 9.98 12.01
N THR A 60 29.50 10.43 13.14
CA THR A 60 28.27 9.86 13.72
C THR A 60 27.25 10.98 13.94
N LEU A 61 25.97 10.71 13.73
CA LEU A 61 24.91 11.67 14.03
C LEU A 61 24.70 11.82 15.54
N THR A 62 24.39 13.04 15.96
CA THR A 62 23.78 13.31 17.27
C THR A 62 22.31 12.91 17.26
N ASP A 63 21.65 12.89 18.43
CA ASP A 63 20.19 12.69 18.51
C ASP A 63 19.42 13.76 17.73
N SER A 64 19.90 15.01 17.76
CA SER A 64 19.36 16.12 16.97
C SER A 64 19.57 15.90 15.49
N GLY A 65 20.77 15.42 15.10
CA GLY A 65 21.10 15.04 13.73
C GLY A 65 20.20 13.92 13.21
N GLN A 66 19.94 12.90 14.02
CA GLN A 66 19.06 11.79 13.64
C GLN A 66 17.62 12.27 13.39
N LYS A 67 17.09 13.10 14.29
CA LYS A 67 15.75 13.70 14.14
C LYS A 67 15.66 14.60 12.90
N LEU A 68 16.70 15.45 12.69
CA LEU A 68 16.77 16.32 11.52
C LEU A 68 16.85 15.50 10.24
N TYR A 69 17.66 14.46 10.19
CA TYR A 69 17.82 13.63 9.00
C TYR A 69 16.49 13.05 8.51
N GLN A 70 15.73 12.48 9.42
CA GLN A 70 14.40 11.96 9.10
C GLN A 70 13.44 13.04 8.56
N ARG A 71 13.52 14.27 9.08
CA ARG A 71 12.69 15.40 8.61
C ARG A 71 13.23 16.04 7.35
N ALA A 72 14.56 16.13 7.19
CA ALA A 72 15.20 16.70 6.02
C ALA A 72 14.85 15.92 4.73
N LEU A 73 14.83 14.60 4.80
CA LEU A 73 14.43 13.78 3.64
C LEU A 73 13.02 14.11 3.16
N ARG A 74 12.10 14.41 4.07
CA ARG A 74 10.72 14.80 3.73
C ARG A 74 10.65 16.13 3.00
N LEU A 75 11.28 17.12 3.62
CA LEU A 75 11.25 18.49 3.10
C LEU A 75 11.90 18.55 1.72
N LEU A 76 12.96 17.78 1.51
CA LEU A 76 13.64 17.72 0.21
C LEU A 76 12.78 17.03 -0.85
N ASP A 77 12.04 15.98 -0.48
CA ASP A 77 11.12 15.33 -1.39
C ASP A 77 9.91 16.24 -1.70
N GLU A 78 9.35 16.93 -0.70
CA GLU A 78 8.28 17.92 -0.90
C GLU A 78 8.73 19.08 -1.81
N LEU A 79 9.94 19.58 -1.61
CA LEU A 79 10.51 20.63 -2.48
C LEU A 79 10.70 20.13 -3.92
N ALA A 80 11.14 18.88 -4.09
CA ALA A 80 11.26 18.27 -5.41
C ALA A 80 9.89 18.11 -6.08
N ASP A 81 8.87 17.71 -5.31
CA ASP A 81 7.50 17.58 -5.81
C ASP A 81 6.91 18.95 -6.19
N VAL A 82 7.09 19.99 -5.36
CA VAL A 82 6.67 21.37 -5.68
C VAL A 82 7.41 21.89 -6.92
N HIS A 83 8.71 21.63 -7.02
CA HIS A 83 9.49 22.04 -8.20
C HIS A 83 8.98 21.33 -9.46
N ALA A 84 8.63 20.04 -9.36
CA ALA A 84 8.04 19.28 -10.46
C ALA A 84 6.64 19.78 -10.83
N GLU A 85 5.83 20.19 -9.84
CA GLU A 85 4.48 20.75 -10.07
C GLU A 85 4.54 22.13 -10.75
N VAL A 86 5.45 22.98 -10.30
CA VAL A 86 5.61 24.35 -10.84
C VAL A 86 6.34 24.36 -12.17
N SER A 87 7.28 23.42 -12.36
CA SER A 87 7.97 23.20 -13.63
C SER A 87 7.13 22.39 -14.61
N ALA A 88 5.84 22.69 -14.75
CA ALA A 88 4.83 21.95 -15.54
C ALA A 88 5.23 21.68 -17.04
N PHE A 89 6.47 21.87 -17.39
CA PHE A 89 7.10 21.48 -18.65
C PHE A 89 7.95 20.22 -18.58
N ASP A 90 8.21 19.67 -17.38
CA ASP A 90 9.00 18.44 -17.27
C ASP A 90 8.05 17.23 -17.14
N ILE A 91 7.88 16.54 -18.27
CA ILE A 91 7.04 15.34 -18.45
C ILE A 91 7.71 14.13 -17.79
N SER A 92 8.88 14.28 -17.19
CA SER A 92 9.63 13.15 -16.67
C SER A 92 9.05 12.62 -15.36
N VAL A 93 8.68 11.33 -15.36
CA VAL A 93 8.26 10.61 -14.16
C VAL A 93 9.51 10.17 -13.40
N SER A 94 9.81 10.83 -12.29
CA SER A 94 11.05 10.62 -11.52
C SER A 94 10.82 10.81 -10.01
N GLY A 95 11.85 10.52 -9.21
CA GLY A 95 11.79 10.62 -7.74
C GLY A 95 11.30 9.35 -7.07
N THR A 96 10.92 9.42 -5.79
CA THR A 96 10.45 8.25 -5.01
C THR A 96 8.94 8.26 -4.90
N LEU A 97 8.29 7.21 -5.37
CA LEU A 97 6.86 6.95 -5.22
C LEU A 97 6.63 6.01 -4.02
N ARG A 98 5.91 6.48 -3.00
CA ARG A 98 5.62 5.75 -1.78
C ARG A 98 4.18 5.25 -1.77
N ILE A 99 4.02 3.93 -1.76
CA ILE A 99 2.73 3.26 -1.88
C ILE A 99 2.52 2.36 -0.67
N ALA A 100 1.31 2.39 -0.08
CA ALA A 100 0.87 1.39 0.87
C ALA A 100 -0.40 0.68 0.38
N CYS A 101 -0.45 -0.63 0.56
CA CYS A 101 -1.63 -1.42 0.20
C CYS A 101 -1.66 -2.76 0.92
N LEU A 102 -2.80 -3.46 0.83
CA LEU A 102 -2.93 -4.82 1.31
C LEU A 102 -1.89 -5.75 0.66
N PRO A 103 -1.25 -6.64 1.44
CA PRO A 103 -0.19 -7.53 0.93
C PRO A 103 -0.60 -8.34 -0.30
N SER A 104 -1.76 -8.99 -0.24
CA SER A 104 -2.24 -9.83 -1.34
C SER A 104 -2.55 -9.02 -2.60
N PHE A 105 -3.16 -7.83 -2.45
CA PHE A 105 -3.46 -6.94 -3.58
C PHE A 105 -2.18 -6.35 -4.18
N GLY A 106 -1.24 -5.94 -3.32
CA GLY A 106 0.05 -5.41 -3.73
C GLY A 106 0.85 -6.40 -4.57
N LYS A 107 0.94 -7.65 -4.11
CA LYS A 107 1.65 -8.71 -4.84
C LYS A 107 1.02 -9.02 -6.20
N ARG A 108 -0.31 -9.03 -6.29
CA ARG A 108 -1.04 -9.45 -7.50
C ARG A 108 -1.15 -8.35 -8.55
N TYR A 109 -1.43 -7.11 -8.14
CA TYR A 109 -1.83 -6.04 -9.05
C TYR A 109 -0.92 -4.83 -9.02
N VAL A 110 -0.32 -4.48 -7.87
CA VAL A 110 0.55 -3.30 -7.77
C VAL A 110 1.96 -3.62 -8.25
N LEU A 111 2.53 -4.73 -7.83
CA LEU A 111 3.91 -5.09 -8.18
C LEU A 111 4.13 -5.26 -9.69
N PRO A 112 3.24 -5.90 -10.48
CA PRO A 112 3.37 -5.93 -11.93
C PRO A 112 3.33 -4.55 -12.58
N VAL A 113 2.50 -3.64 -12.06
CA VAL A 113 2.41 -2.25 -12.53
C VAL A 113 3.70 -1.48 -12.22
N ILE A 114 4.27 -1.68 -11.03
CA ILE A 114 5.58 -1.08 -10.67
C ILE A 114 6.67 -1.56 -11.63
N ALA A 115 6.72 -2.85 -11.94
CA ALA A 115 7.72 -3.40 -12.87
C ALA A 115 7.60 -2.80 -14.29
N ALA A 116 6.37 -2.59 -14.78
CA ALA A 116 6.16 -1.94 -16.05
C ALA A 116 6.58 -0.46 -16.03
N LEU A 117 6.24 0.26 -14.95
CA LEU A 117 6.61 1.67 -14.80
C LEU A 117 8.11 1.88 -14.66
N GLU A 118 8.83 0.98 -13.98
CA GLU A 118 10.29 1.05 -13.88
C GLU A 118 10.96 0.93 -15.23
N ALA A 119 10.45 0.04 -16.09
CA ALA A 119 10.98 -0.13 -17.45
C ALA A 119 10.77 1.12 -18.32
N GLU A 120 9.66 1.84 -18.15
CA GLU A 120 9.33 3.07 -18.89
C GLU A 120 10.01 4.31 -18.28
N HIS A 121 10.24 4.31 -16.97
CA HIS A 121 10.72 5.45 -16.20
C HIS A 121 11.90 5.08 -15.29
N PRO A 122 13.13 4.89 -15.82
CA PRO A 122 14.29 4.42 -15.03
C PRO A 122 14.72 5.36 -13.89
N ALA A 123 14.26 6.62 -13.91
CA ALA A 123 14.51 7.59 -12.83
C ALA A 123 13.49 7.51 -11.68
N LEU A 124 12.43 6.68 -11.82
CA LEU A 124 11.46 6.43 -10.77
C LEU A 124 12.02 5.40 -9.78
N ARG A 125 11.85 5.67 -8.50
CA ARG A 125 12.08 4.71 -7.41
C ARG A 125 10.76 4.44 -6.72
N VAL A 126 10.55 3.22 -6.24
CA VAL A 126 9.30 2.86 -5.56
C VAL A 126 9.60 2.27 -4.19
N GLU A 127 8.91 2.77 -3.17
CA GLU A 127 8.84 2.20 -1.84
C GLU A 127 7.42 1.65 -1.66
N LEU A 128 7.32 0.32 -1.56
CA LEU A 128 6.03 -0.38 -1.43
C LEU A 128 5.90 -0.99 -0.03
N ASP A 129 4.98 -0.47 0.77
CA ASP A 129 4.63 -1.01 2.08
C ASP A 129 3.40 -1.92 1.95
N LEU A 130 3.60 -3.21 2.18
CA LEU A 130 2.55 -4.22 2.15
C LEU A 130 1.99 -4.40 3.56
N THR A 131 0.87 -3.74 3.84
CA THR A 131 0.31 -3.67 5.19
C THR A 131 -1.21 -3.63 5.20
N GLU A 132 -1.80 -4.17 6.27
CA GLU A 132 -3.22 -4.03 6.59
C GLU A 132 -3.51 -2.85 7.54
N ARG A 133 -2.47 -2.19 8.05
CA ARG A 133 -2.63 -1.09 8.99
C ARG A 133 -3.33 0.10 8.34
N LEU A 134 -4.18 0.74 9.14
CA LEU A 134 -4.83 1.98 8.76
C LEU A 134 -3.86 3.15 8.97
N TYR A 135 -3.07 3.45 7.96
CA TYR A 135 -2.18 4.61 7.97
C TYR A 135 -2.93 5.90 7.67
N ASN A 136 -2.45 6.98 8.25
CA ASN A 136 -2.74 8.31 7.71
C ASN A 136 -1.65 8.63 6.68
N PRO A 137 -1.99 8.76 5.38
CA PRO A 137 -1.00 9.01 4.33
C PRO A 137 -0.14 10.25 4.57
N VAL A 138 -0.69 11.26 5.25
CA VAL A 138 0.03 12.51 5.56
C VAL A 138 1.14 12.27 6.58
N THR A 139 0.85 11.55 7.68
CA THR A 139 1.83 11.30 8.74
C THR A 139 2.87 10.26 8.33
N GLU A 140 2.47 9.28 7.52
CA GLU A 140 3.33 8.18 7.07
C GLU A 140 4.04 8.47 5.75
N ARG A 141 3.85 9.65 5.17
CA ARG A 141 4.53 10.10 3.93
C ARG A 141 4.24 9.25 2.71
N LEU A 142 3.04 8.78 2.61
CA LEU A 142 2.62 8.02 1.45
C LEU A 142 2.14 8.98 0.37
N ASP A 143 2.62 8.78 -0.84
CA ASP A 143 2.06 9.44 -2.01
C ASP A 143 0.69 8.85 -2.35
N VAL A 144 0.56 7.53 -2.15
CA VAL A 144 -0.63 6.75 -2.51
C VAL A 144 -0.88 5.68 -1.45
N MET A 145 -2.16 5.52 -1.08
CA MET A 145 -2.63 4.36 -0.31
C MET A 145 -3.79 3.70 -1.06
N ILE A 146 -3.74 2.38 -1.21
CA ILE A 146 -4.87 1.62 -1.75
C ILE A 146 -5.66 1.02 -0.59
N ARG A 147 -6.95 1.39 -0.53
CA ARG A 147 -7.88 0.98 0.53
C ARG A 147 -9.08 0.27 -0.06
N MET A 148 -9.58 -0.67 0.72
CA MET A 148 -10.77 -1.46 0.38
C MET A 148 -11.86 -1.22 1.42
N GLY A 149 -13.11 -1.19 0.97
CA GLY A 149 -14.26 -0.95 1.84
C GLY A 149 -14.64 0.52 1.94
N ASP A 150 -15.46 0.82 2.94
CA ASP A 150 -15.95 2.17 3.18
C ASP A 150 -14.84 3.08 3.71
N LEU A 151 -14.87 4.32 3.27
CA LEU A 151 -13.92 5.33 3.70
C LEU A 151 -14.55 6.18 4.79
N PRO A 152 -13.90 6.34 5.96
CA PRO A 152 -14.33 7.32 6.94
C PRO A 152 -14.14 8.74 6.37
N ASP A 153 -14.90 9.68 6.87
CA ASP A 153 -14.75 11.10 6.54
C ASP A 153 -13.31 11.54 6.77
N SER A 154 -12.69 12.06 5.72
CA SER A 154 -11.30 12.50 5.75
C SER A 154 -11.06 13.59 4.71
N THR A 155 -9.93 14.30 4.84
CA THR A 155 -9.46 15.29 3.87
C THR A 155 -8.76 14.65 2.66
N LEU A 156 -8.66 13.33 2.61
CA LEU A 156 -7.98 12.61 1.54
C LEU A 156 -8.83 12.58 0.28
N ILE A 157 -8.17 12.60 -0.84
CA ILE A 157 -8.82 12.50 -2.15
C ILE A 157 -8.85 11.05 -2.57
N ALA A 158 -10.06 10.55 -2.79
CA ALA A 158 -10.29 9.18 -3.20
C ALA A 158 -10.56 9.09 -4.70
N THR A 159 -9.84 8.20 -5.36
CA THR A 159 -10.14 7.75 -6.73
C THR A 159 -10.63 6.31 -6.65
N THR A 160 -11.83 6.01 -7.14
CA THR A 160 -12.33 4.63 -7.21
C THR A 160 -11.58 3.87 -8.29
N LEU A 161 -11.00 2.74 -7.93
CA LEU A 161 -10.30 1.84 -8.85
C LEU A 161 -11.23 0.74 -9.39
N ALA A 162 -12.04 0.14 -8.51
CA ALA A 162 -12.93 -0.95 -8.89
C ALA A 162 -14.05 -1.15 -7.83
N PRO A 163 -15.14 -1.84 -8.16
CA PRO A 163 -16.04 -2.38 -7.17
C PRO A 163 -15.34 -3.47 -6.34
N LEU A 164 -15.77 -3.63 -5.10
CA LEU A 164 -15.32 -4.69 -4.20
C LEU A 164 -16.45 -5.71 -4.05
N THR A 165 -16.40 -6.75 -4.85
CA THR A 165 -17.35 -7.86 -4.82
C THR A 165 -16.75 -9.03 -4.07
N ARG A 166 -17.57 -9.81 -3.38
CA ARG A 166 -17.17 -11.04 -2.69
C ARG A 166 -17.96 -12.22 -3.20
N LEU A 167 -17.37 -13.41 -3.11
CA LEU A 167 -17.98 -14.67 -3.50
C LEU A 167 -17.83 -15.68 -2.37
N LEU A 168 -18.88 -16.46 -2.14
CA LEU A 168 -18.75 -17.73 -1.43
C LEU A 168 -18.14 -18.75 -2.39
N VAL A 169 -17.05 -19.36 -1.95
CA VAL A 169 -16.32 -20.32 -2.78
C VAL A 169 -15.87 -21.53 -1.98
N ALA A 170 -15.81 -22.66 -2.65
CA ALA A 170 -15.22 -23.89 -2.15
C ALA A 170 -14.58 -24.68 -3.31
N SER A 171 -13.64 -25.55 -3.02
CA SER A 171 -13.12 -26.43 -4.07
C SER A 171 -14.13 -27.53 -4.44
N PRO A 172 -14.14 -28.00 -5.71
CA PRO A 172 -14.98 -29.13 -6.12
C PRO A 172 -14.79 -30.36 -5.25
N ALA A 173 -13.55 -30.62 -4.81
CA ALA A 173 -13.24 -31.76 -3.93
C ALA A 173 -13.89 -31.64 -2.55
N TYR A 174 -13.97 -30.41 -2.00
CA TYR A 174 -14.71 -30.21 -0.74
C TYR A 174 -16.19 -30.45 -0.95
N LEU A 175 -16.79 -29.89 -1.99
CA LEU A 175 -18.23 -30.03 -2.27
C LEU A 175 -18.63 -31.47 -2.56
N ALA A 176 -17.80 -32.23 -3.26
CA ALA A 176 -18.05 -33.66 -3.50
C ALA A 176 -18.12 -34.48 -2.21
N ARG A 177 -17.38 -34.08 -1.16
CA ARG A 177 -17.34 -34.76 0.14
C ARG A 177 -18.41 -34.26 1.11
N ALA A 178 -18.62 -32.95 1.16
CA ALA A 178 -19.44 -32.30 2.19
C ALA A 178 -20.85 -31.93 1.70
N GLY A 179 -21.13 -32.04 0.40
CA GLY A 179 -22.33 -31.54 -0.23
C GLY A 179 -22.18 -30.04 -0.60
N GLN A 180 -23.09 -29.57 -1.42
CA GLN A 180 -23.17 -28.14 -1.80
C GLN A 180 -24.34 -27.51 -1.04
N PRO A 181 -24.10 -26.47 -0.22
CA PRO A 181 -25.19 -25.77 0.44
C PRO A 181 -26.03 -25.00 -0.59
N VAL A 182 -27.33 -25.02 -0.42
CA VAL A 182 -28.31 -24.30 -1.27
C VAL A 182 -28.94 -23.12 -0.53
N SER A 183 -28.82 -23.06 0.79
CA SER A 183 -29.34 -21.98 1.63
C SER A 183 -28.29 -21.46 2.61
N THR A 184 -28.47 -20.22 3.08
CA THR A 184 -27.61 -19.63 4.11
C THR A 184 -27.62 -20.43 5.41
N ARG A 185 -28.75 -21.07 5.74
CA ARG A 185 -28.90 -21.92 6.95
C ARG A 185 -28.04 -23.17 6.90
N GLU A 186 -27.81 -23.74 5.73
CA GLU A 186 -26.97 -24.91 5.56
C GLU A 186 -25.49 -24.65 5.81
N LEU A 187 -25.04 -23.37 5.71
CA LEU A 187 -23.66 -22.99 6.00
C LEU A 187 -23.21 -23.41 7.40
N VAL A 188 -24.13 -23.51 8.38
CA VAL A 188 -23.79 -23.93 9.76
C VAL A 188 -23.31 -25.39 9.84
N THR A 189 -23.60 -26.20 8.83
CA THR A 189 -23.16 -27.61 8.77
C THR A 189 -21.82 -27.79 8.05
N HIS A 190 -21.32 -26.71 7.46
CA HIS A 190 -20.06 -26.72 6.72
C HIS A 190 -18.90 -26.14 7.52
N ARG A 191 -17.66 -26.52 7.14
CA ARG A 191 -16.44 -25.89 7.64
C ARG A 191 -16.27 -24.54 7.00
N LEU A 192 -16.10 -23.50 7.80
CA LEU A 192 -15.91 -22.14 7.32
C LEU A 192 -14.46 -21.69 7.53
N LEU A 193 -13.95 -20.95 6.55
CA LEU A 193 -12.63 -20.35 6.58
C LEU A 193 -12.82 -18.86 6.80
N ASP A 194 -12.20 -18.28 7.82
CA ASP A 194 -12.46 -16.91 8.25
C ASP A 194 -11.16 -16.14 8.51
N LYS A 195 -11.26 -14.83 8.53
CA LYS A 195 -10.15 -13.97 8.91
C LYS A 195 -9.93 -13.97 10.42
N LEU A 196 -8.66 -14.01 10.86
CA LEU A 196 -8.33 -14.10 12.29
C LEU A 196 -8.66 -12.80 13.03
N HIS A 197 -8.33 -11.67 12.43
CA HIS A 197 -8.65 -10.34 12.96
C HIS A 197 -9.68 -9.67 12.05
N GLY A 198 -10.76 -9.20 12.66
CA GLY A 198 -11.88 -8.62 11.94
C GLY A 198 -11.48 -7.39 11.16
N SER A 199 -11.13 -7.56 9.91
CA SER A 199 -11.38 -6.49 8.96
C SER A 199 -12.83 -6.60 8.52
N ASP A 200 -13.50 -5.49 8.34
CA ASP A 200 -14.84 -5.43 7.73
C ASP A 200 -14.88 -6.02 6.30
N LEU A 201 -13.76 -6.52 5.81
CA LEU A 201 -13.58 -7.11 4.50
C LEU A 201 -14.06 -8.58 4.39
N LEU A 202 -14.20 -9.30 5.51
CA LEU A 202 -14.78 -10.66 5.54
C LEU A 202 -15.99 -10.68 6.46
N GLY A 203 -17.06 -10.03 5.99
CA GLY A 203 -18.26 -9.95 6.79
C GLY A 203 -19.18 -11.14 6.58
N TRP A 204 -18.92 -12.28 7.20
CA TRP A 204 -19.95 -13.31 7.32
C TRP A 204 -21.27 -12.73 7.88
N LYS A 205 -21.18 -11.64 8.66
CA LYS A 205 -22.32 -10.83 9.12
C LYS A 205 -23.11 -10.15 8.00
N GLU A 206 -22.54 -10.02 6.80
CA GLU A 206 -23.22 -9.43 5.63
C GLU A 206 -24.12 -10.46 4.91
N ILE A 207 -23.99 -11.73 5.25
CA ILE A 207 -24.85 -12.78 4.71
C ILE A 207 -26.17 -12.76 5.48
N PRO A 208 -27.31 -12.50 4.82
CA PRO A 208 -28.62 -12.47 5.47
C PRO A 208 -28.89 -13.80 6.19
N ASP A 209 -29.58 -13.72 7.33
CA ASP A 209 -29.93 -14.87 8.16
C ASP A 209 -28.76 -15.74 8.66
N PHE A 210 -27.53 -15.24 8.53
CA PHE A 210 -26.31 -15.89 9.02
C PHE A 210 -25.59 -15.03 10.03
N SER A 211 -25.68 -15.34 11.32
CA SER A 211 -25.04 -14.57 12.38
C SER A 211 -23.62 -15.08 12.70
N TYR A 212 -22.81 -14.24 13.34
CA TYR A 212 -21.49 -14.63 13.83
C TYR A 212 -21.57 -15.80 14.84
N SER A 213 -22.66 -15.88 15.63
CA SER A 213 -22.92 -17.02 16.52
C SER A 213 -23.18 -18.31 15.74
N ASP A 214 -23.75 -18.21 14.54
CA ASP A 214 -23.95 -19.36 13.66
C ASP A 214 -22.63 -19.80 13.02
N ALA A 215 -21.79 -18.86 12.63
CA ALA A 215 -20.43 -19.12 12.18
C ALA A 215 -19.59 -19.83 13.27
N GLN A 216 -19.74 -19.43 14.53
CA GLN A 216 -19.08 -20.11 15.66
C GLN A 216 -19.64 -21.53 15.90
N ARG A 217 -20.93 -21.76 15.72
CA ARG A 217 -21.56 -23.08 15.84
C ARG A 217 -21.19 -24.01 14.69
N SER A 218 -21.02 -23.48 13.47
CA SER A 218 -20.59 -24.26 12.30
C SER A 218 -19.17 -24.79 12.43
N GLY A 219 -18.42 -24.39 13.48
CA GLY A 219 -17.02 -24.72 13.63
C GLY A 219 -16.16 -24.06 12.58
N VAL A 220 -15.90 -22.73 12.77
CA VAL A 220 -14.83 -22.08 12.02
C VAL A 220 -13.55 -22.87 12.25
N PHE A 221 -13.19 -23.65 11.26
CA PHE A 221 -12.10 -24.62 11.37
C PHE A 221 -10.73 -23.97 11.21
N PHE A 222 -10.64 -22.89 10.41
CA PHE A 222 -9.39 -22.25 10.10
C PHE A 222 -9.57 -20.74 10.07
N ARG A 223 -8.66 -20.04 10.74
CA ARG A 223 -8.57 -18.56 10.72
C ARG A 223 -7.16 -18.13 10.36
N CYS A 224 -7.06 -17.13 9.50
CA CYS A 224 -5.80 -16.56 9.09
C CYS A 224 -5.97 -15.08 8.69
N ASP A 225 -4.97 -14.24 8.95
CA ASP A 225 -4.98 -12.81 8.54
C ASP A 225 -4.65 -12.61 7.08
N ASP A 226 -4.12 -13.62 6.40
CA ASP A 226 -3.68 -13.52 5.02
C ASP A 226 -4.72 -14.09 4.04
N PHE A 227 -5.12 -13.27 3.07
CA PHE A 227 -6.09 -13.67 2.05
C PHE A 227 -5.59 -14.80 1.13
N GLU A 228 -4.27 -14.85 0.85
CA GLU A 228 -3.69 -15.92 0.03
C GLU A 228 -3.71 -17.25 0.78
N ALA A 229 -3.50 -17.22 2.10
CA ALA A 229 -3.62 -18.41 2.93
C ALA A 229 -5.06 -18.92 2.96
N LEU A 230 -6.04 -18.04 3.09
CA LEU A 230 -7.46 -18.41 3.04
C LEU A 230 -7.86 -18.97 1.67
N ARG A 231 -7.40 -18.37 0.58
CA ARG A 231 -7.57 -18.89 -0.78
C ARG A 231 -6.94 -20.29 -0.91
N SER A 232 -5.71 -20.45 -0.45
CA SER A 232 -5.00 -21.74 -0.51
C SER A 232 -5.72 -22.82 0.30
N ALA A 233 -6.26 -22.47 1.48
CA ALA A 233 -7.07 -23.36 2.29
C ALA A 233 -8.36 -23.79 1.59
N ALA A 234 -9.05 -22.87 0.90
CA ALA A 234 -10.22 -23.19 0.10
C ALA A 234 -9.89 -24.15 -1.06
N LEU A 235 -8.79 -23.87 -1.79
CA LEU A 235 -8.30 -24.75 -2.86
C LEU A 235 -7.92 -26.15 -2.35
N ALA A 236 -7.32 -26.23 -1.16
CA ALA A 236 -6.98 -27.50 -0.51
C ALA A 236 -8.21 -28.27 0.02
N GLY A 237 -9.43 -27.76 -0.16
CA GLY A 237 -10.65 -28.42 0.27
C GLY A 237 -10.87 -28.40 1.77
N MET A 238 -10.35 -27.40 2.47
CA MET A 238 -10.50 -27.29 3.92
C MET A 238 -11.89 -26.77 4.33
N GLY A 239 -12.61 -26.04 3.45
CA GLY A 239 -13.92 -25.50 3.76
C GLY A 239 -14.43 -24.49 2.73
N ILE A 240 -15.48 -23.77 3.12
CA ILE A 240 -16.09 -22.67 2.37
C ILE A 240 -15.46 -21.36 2.85
N ALA A 241 -15.08 -20.50 1.91
CA ALA A 241 -14.55 -19.16 2.16
C ALA A 241 -15.45 -18.10 1.52
N PHE A 242 -15.59 -16.94 2.19
CA PHE A 242 -16.23 -15.74 1.63
C PHE A 242 -15.15 -14.71 1.31
N LEU A 243 -14.70 -14.69 0.07
CA LEU A 243 -13.49 -13.97 -0.35
C LEU A 243 -13.78 -12.95 -1.46
N PRO A 244 -13.02 -11.84 -1.51
CA PRO A 244 -13.12 -10.88 -2.60
C PRO A 244 -12.80 -11.49 -3.96
N THR A 245 -13.49 -11.01 -5.02
CA THR A 245 -13.27 -11.47 -6.40
C THR A 245 -11.83 -11.28 -6.86
N TRP A 246 -11.16 -10.21 -6.43
CA TRP A 246 -9.75 -9.97 -6.76
C TRP A 246 -8.78 -11.01 -6.18
N ILE A 247 -9.22 -11.84 -5.22
CA ILE A 247 -8.47 -13.00 -4.71
C ILE A 247 -8.81 -14.28 -5.47
N VAL A 248 -10.11 -14.56 -5.64
CA VAL A 248 -10.60 -15.87 -6.09
C VAL A 248 -11.17 -15.88 -7.50
N GLY A 249 -11.35 -14.74 -8.13
CA GLY A 249 -12.03 -14.66 -9.43
C GLY A 249 -11.35 -15.49 -10.52
N GLN A 250 -10.02 -15.53 -10.55
CA GLN A 250 -9.28 -16.36 -11.50
C GLN A 250 -9.46 -17.85 -11.23
N ASP A 251 -9.56 -18.25 -9.96
CA ASP A 251 -9.82 -19.66 -9.59
C ASP A 251 -11.22 -20.07 -9.98
N VAL A 252 -12.20 -19.17 -9.86
CA VAL A 252 -13.59 -19.43 -10.32
C VAL A 252 -13.61 -19.55 -11.84
N LYS A 253 -12.94 -18.67 -12.57
CA LYS A 253 -12.79 -18.80 -14.05
C LYS A 253 -12.15 -20.11 -14.48
N ALA A 254 -11.12 -20.53 -13.76
CA ALA A 254 -10.39 -21.77 -14.02
C ALA A 254 -11.12 -23.03 -13.53
N GLY A 255 -12.24 -22.90 -12.79
CA GLY A 255 -12.97 -24.01 -12.21
C GLY A 255 -12.26 -24.71 -11.02
N THR A 256 -11.17 -24.16 -10.52
CA THR A 256 -10.44 -24.68 -9.35
C THR A 256 -11.16 -24.36 -8.04
N LEU A 257 -11.95 -23.28 -8.03
CA LEU A 257 -12.96 -22.99 -7.02
C LEU A 257 -14.32 -22.87 -7.68
N THR A 258 -15.34 -23.35 -6.99
CA THR A 258 -16.75 -23.25 -7.40
C THR A 258 -17.38 -22.10 -6.62
N ARG A 259 -18.03 -21.15 -7.31
CA ARG A 259 -18.91 -20.17 -6.70
C ARG A 259 -20.14 -20.88 -6.16
N LEU A 260 -20.50 -20.56 -4.92
CA LEU A 260 -21.74 -21.02 -4.30
C LEU A 260 -22.79 -19.91 -4.41
N SER A 261 -23.92 -20.24 -5.03
CA SER A 261 -25.09 -19.37 -5.09
C SER A 261 -26.13 -19.91 -4.11
N LEU A 262 -26.54 -19.08 -3.18
CA LEU A 262 -27.52 -19.42 -2.15
C LEU A 262 -28.81 -18.62 -2.39
N ASP A 263 -29.89 -19.02 -1.73
CA ASP A 263 -31.24 -18.50 -1.92
C ASP A 263 -31.46 -17.00 -1.63
N ALA A 264 -30.50 -16.34 -0.98
CA ALA A 264 -30.61 -14.94 -0.55
C ALA A 264 -29.70 -13.95 -1.32
N GLU A 265 -29.19 -14.29 -2.50
CA GLU A 265 -28.37 -13.36 -3.30
C GLU A 265 -29.21 -12.23 -3.93
N PRO A 266 -28.67 -11.01 -4.09
CA PRO A 266 -27.29 -10.56 -3.82
C PRO A 266 -27.09 -10.05 -2.38
N TRP A 267 -26.01 -10.50 -1.71
CA TRP A 267 -25.71 -10.11 -0.33
C TRP A 267 -24.96 -8.79 -0.18
N ASN A 268 -24.47 -8.21 -1.26
CA ASN A 268 -23.77 -6.93 -1.23
C ASN A 268 -24.80 -5.79 -1.19
N ALA A 269 -25.46 -5.61 -0.06
CA ALA A 269 -26.44 -4.53 0.11
C ALA A 269 -25.78 -3.14 0.06
N THR A 270 -24.51 -3.02 0.42
CA THR A 270 -23.72 -1.78 0.32
C THR A 270 -22.61 -1.98 -0.69
N PRO A 271 -22.60 -1.23 -1.81
CA PRO A 271 -21.56 -1.35 -2.81
C PRO A 271 -20.23 -0.83 -2.25
N SER A 272 -19.42 -1.75 -1.75
CA SER A 272 -18.05 -1.48 -1.30
C SER A 272 -17.13 -1.32 -2.51
N ARG A 273 -16.03 -0.57 -2.35
CA ARG A 273 -15.13 -0.24 -3.46
C ARG A 273 -13.67 -0.38 -3.06
N ILE A 274 -12.81 -0.47 -4.08
CA ILE A 274 -11.37 -0.35 -3.94
C ILE A 274 -11.01 1.08 -4.33
N HIS A 275 -10.30 1.77 -3.45
CA HIS A 275 -9.95 3.17 -3.61
C HIS A 275 -8.44 3.38 -3.62
N LEU A 276 -7.99 4.32 -4.44
CA LEU A 276 -6.68 4.93 -4.34
C LEU A 276 -6.84 6.26 -3.60
N LEU A 277 -6.17 6.42 -2.48
CA LEU A 277 -6.20 7.61 -1.63
C LEU A 277 -4.90 8.39 -1.76
N ARG A 278 -5.00 9.71 -1.77
CA ARG A 278 -3.87 10.64 -1.78
C ARG A 278 -4.20 11.89 -0.97
N ALA A 279 -3.17 12.57 -0.49
CA ALA A 279 -3.33 13.78 0.30
C ALA A 279 -3.46 15.05 -0.57
N LEU A 280 -2.75 15.11 -1.70
CA LEU A 280 -2.70 16.31 -2.53
C LEU A 280 -3.82 16.35 -3.57
N PRO A 281 -4.48 17.51 -3.74
CA PRO A 281 -5.51 17.72 -4.77
C PRO A 281 -4.98 17.50 -6.19
N GLN A 282 -3.79 18.01 -6.47
CA GLN A 282 -3.12 17.83 -7.76
C GLN A 282 -1.95 16.86 -7.58
N PRO A 283 -2.06 15.63 -8.11
CA PRO A 283 -1.00 14.65 -7.98
C PRO A 283 0.16 14.98 -8.91
N GLY A 284 1.39 14.83 -8.44
CA GLY A 284 2.60 14.92 -9.26
C GLY A 284 2.66 13.85 -10.35
N ALA A 285 3.61 14.00 -11.30
CA ALA A 285 3.72 13.12 -12.48
C ALA A 285 3.84 11.64 -12.11
N LYS A 286 4.63 11.28 -11.09
CA LYS A 286 4.80 9.89 -10.62
C LYS A 286 3.49 9.25 -10.15
N VAL A 287 2.64 10.01 -9.42
CA VAL A 287 1.34 9.52 -8.95
C VAL A 287 0.33 9.41 -10.08
N ARG A 288 0.35 10.36 -11.02
CA ARG A 288 -0.51 10.29 -12.22
C ARG A 288 -0.18 9.06 -13.07
N ALA A 289 1.12 8.84 -13.35
CA ALA A 289 1.59 7.70 -14.12
C ALA A 289 1.20 6.37 -13.45
N PHE A 290 1.45 6.24 -12.15
CA PHE A 290 1.06 5.05 -11.40
C PHE A 290 -0.45 4.81 -11.41
N ASN A 291 -1.26 5.85 -11.14
CA ASN A 291 -2.72 5.73 -11.15
C ASN A 291 -3.25 5.31 -12.53
N ALA A 292 -2.75 5.91 -13.60
CA ALA A 292 -3.13 5.56 -14.96
C ALA A 292 -2.78 4.10 -15.30
N ALA A 293 -1.54 3.68 -15.00
CA ALA A 293 -1.08 2.32 -15.24
C ALA A 293 -1.87 1.29 -14.40
N LEU A 294 -2.16 1.61 -13.13
CA LEU A 294 -2.94 0.72 -12.27
C LEU A 294 -4.39 0.59 -12.75
N CYS A 295 -5.05 1.69 -13.12
CA CYS A 295 -6.39 1.66 -13.69
C CYS A 295 -6.44 0.85 -14.99
N GLN A 296 -5.44 1.01 -15.85
CA GLN A 296 -5.33 0.23 -17.09
C GLN A 296 -5.14 -1.27 -16.80
N ALA A 297 -4.26 -1.62 -15.86
CA ALA A 297 -4.02 -3.02 -15.48
C ALA A 297 -5.24 -3.67 -14.83
N ILE A 298 -6.02 -2.93 -14.05
CA ILE A 298 -7.27 -3.40 -13.46
C ILE A 298 -8.34 -3.61 -14.55
N GLY A 299 -8.50 -2.65 -15.44
CA GLY A 299 -9.49 -2.70 -16.52
C GLY A 299 -10.93 -2.41 -16.08
N THR A 300 -11.83 -2.39 -17.06
CA THR A 300 -13.28 -2.21 -16.86
C THR A 300 -14.03 -3.12 -17.85
N PRO A 301 -14.66 -4.23 -17.39
CA PRO A 301 -14.69 -4.71 -16.00
C PRO A 301 -13.31 -5.12 -15.49
N PRO A 302 -13.11 -5.21 -14.15
CA PRO A 302 -11.85 -5.65 -13.58
C PRO A 302 -11.42 -7.03 -14.08
N VAL A 303 -10.11 -7.21 -14.32
CA VAL A 303 -9.55 -8.46 -14.87
C VAL A 303 -9.83 -9.71 -14.00
N TRP A 304 -10.17 -9.53 -12.77
CA TRP A 304 -10.50 -10.61 -11.83
C TRP A 304 -12.00 -10.95 -11.75
N GLU A 305 -12.89 -10.14 -12.33
CA GLU A 305 -14.31 -10.49 -12.30
C GLU A 305 -14.56 -11.77 -13.11
N PRO A 306 -15.22 -12.78 -12.53
CA PRO A 306 -15.46 -14.07 -13.16
C PRO A 306 -16.48 -14.02 -14.29
#